data_259eac7a133a4da697a2c099738d9ac7
#
_entry.id   259eac7a133a4da697a2c099738d9ac7
#
_cell.length_a   1.000
_cell.length_b   1.000
_cell.length_c   1.000
_cell.angle_alpha   90.00
_cell.angle_beta   90.00
_cell.angle_gamma   90.00
#
_symmetry.space_group_name_H-M   'P 1'
#
loop_
_entity.id
_entity.type
_entity.pdbx_description
1 polymer ?
#
loop_
_entity_poly.entity_id
_entity_poly.type
_entity_poly.pdbx_seq_one_letter_code
_entity_poly.pdbx_strand_id
1 'polypeptide(L)'
;MESFSIVALQLLPDCSKHIRKVLQEDWYFFTQKYHLDPDTKYPIRNPDYKLPDDFFDPKISISAIVGKNGCGKSTIVEIMLRVINNFAVNITAKAHKDCQLYPVSDVNAALYFEIDGKLNFIETSKAGILWGIIGTFGKRVHPNKIEKTTPLEKALQQLRQFFFTIVNNYSFHSYNVDDYGEESVGKDKIWINSLFHKNDGYLTPVVLNPF
;
A
#
# COMPACT_ATOMS: atom_id res chain seq x y z
N MET A 1 -4.45 5.38 17.46
CA MET A 1 -3.66 4.32 16.82
C MET A 1 -2.49 4.03 17.73
N GLU A 2 -2.47 2.87 18.33
CA GLU A 2 -1.46 2.46 19.31
C GLU A 2 -0.35 1.63 18.65
N SER A 3 -0.68 0.85 17.62
CA SER A 3 0.30 0.06 16.87
C SER A 3 -0.04 0.02 15.39
N PHE A 4 1.01 -0.09 14.56
CA PHE A 4 0.90 -0.29 13.11
C PHE A 4 2.02 -1.19 12.62
N SER A 5 1.71 -2.15 11.77
CA SER A 5 2.71 -2.95 11.06
C SER A 5 2.25 -3.38 9.67
N ILE A 6 3.15 -3.37 8.70
CA ILE A 6 2.89 -3.95 7.37
C ILE A 6 3.02 -5.47 7.49
N VAL A 7 2.03 -6.20 7.00
CA VAL A 7 1.97 -7.66 7.11
C VAL A 7 2.38 -8.34 5.83
N ALA A 8 1.73 -8.03 4.71
CA ALA A 8 2.02 -8.67 3.43
C ALA A 8 1.58 -7.80 2.25
N LEU A 9 2.23 -8.04 1.10
CA LEU A 9 1.77 -7.62 -0.21
C LEU A 9 1.33 -8.88 -0.98
N GLN A 10 0.16 -8.86 -1.58
CA GLN A 10 -0.31 -9.89 -2.51
C GLN A 10 -0.34 -9.32 -3.91
N LEU A 11 0.32 -9.97 -4.86
CA LEU A 11 0.14 -9.71 -6.27
C LEU A 11 -1.00 -10.58 -6.78
N LEU A 12 -2.04 -9.93 -7.25
CA LEU A 12 -3.23 -10.58 -7.78
C LEU A 12 -3.05 -10.97 -9.26
N PRO A 13 -3.84 -11.92 -9.78
CA PRO A 13 -3.87 -12.23 -11.19
C PRO A 13 -4.08 -10.99 -12.06
N ASP A 14 -3.51 -11.00 -13.25
CA ASP A 14 -3.56 -9.88 -14.20
C ASP A 14 -2.85 -8.58 -13.74
N CYS A 15 -2.01 -8.62 -12.73
CA CYS A 15 -1.10 -7.51 -12.47
C CYS A 15 -0.16 -7.33 -13.66
N SER A 16 -0.12 -6.12 -14.22
CA SER A 16 0.69 -5.85 -15.42
C SER A 16 2.14 -6.28 -15.22
N LYS A 17 2.71 -6.95 -16.23
CA LYS A 17 4.12 -7.36 -16.22
C LYS A 17 5.06 -6.17 -16.09
N HIS A 18 4.69 -5.02 -16.65
CA HIS A 18 5.41 -3.77 -16.51
C HIS A 18 5.51 -3.34 -15.03
N ILE A 19 4.43 -3.48 -14.27
CA ILE A 19 4.38 -3.11 -12.84
C ILE A 19 5.09 -4.16 -11.97
N ARG A 20 4.76 -5.45 -12.13
CA ARG A 20 5.32 -6.51 -11.29
C ARG A 20 6.76 -6.89 -11.65
N LYS A 21 7.22 -6.52 -12.84
CA LYS A 21 8.58 -6.78 -13.33
C LYS A 21 8.95 -8.27 -13.19
N VAL A 22 9.87 -8.57 -12.28
CA VAL A 22 10.36 -9.94 -12.00
C VAL A 22 9.54 -10.70 -10.96
N LEU A 23 8.63 -10.01 -10.27
CA LEU A 23 7.82 -10.64 -9.21
C LEU A 23 6.74 -11.55 -9.82
N GLN A 24 6.40 -12.61 -9.08
CA GLN A 24 5.31 -13.53 -9.44
C GLN A 24 4.00 -13.09 -8.77
N GLU A 25 2.90 -13.58 -9.28
CA GLU A 25 1.57 -13.44 -8.68
C GLU A 25 1.49 -14.32 -7.44
N ASP A 26 1.92 -13.77 -6.30
CA ASP A 26 2.08 -14.50 -5.04
C ASP A 26 1.99 -13.56 -3.84
N TRP A 27 2.16 -14.12 -2.66
CA TRP A 27 2.22 -13.42 -1.39
C TRP A 27 3.66 -13.11 -0.97
N TYR A 28 3.89 -11.87 -0.52
CA TYR A 28 5.15 -11.38 -0.01
C TYR A 28 4.97 -10.91 1.42
N PHE A 29 5.33 -11.75 2.40
CA PHE A 29 5.19 -11.45 3.82
C PHE A 29 6.37 -10.63 4.34
N PHE A 30 6.07 -9.62 5.18
CA PHE A 30 7.06 -8.76 5.84
C PHE A 30 7.25 -9.10 7.31
N THR A 31 6.46 -10.02 7.84
CA THR A 31 6.52 -10.49 9.22
C THR A 31 6.17 -11.97 9.29
N GLN A 32 6.75 -12.67 10.27
CA GLN A 32 6.41 -14.06 10.59
C GLN A 32 5.22 -14.17 11.56
N LYS A 33 4.69 -13.03 12.04
CA LYS A 33 3.51 -12.95 12.91
C LYS A 33 2.25 -13.50 12.22
N TYR A 34 2.25 -13.52 10.89
CA TYR A 34 1.16 -14.01 10.05
C TYR A 34 1.67 -15.05 9.06
N HIS A 35 0.82 -15.98 8.72
CA HIS A 35 1.03 -16.93 7.63
C HIS A 35 -0.26 -17.08 6.82
N LEU A 36 -0.15 -17.68 5.64
CA LEU A 36 -1.30 -17.94 4.78
C LEU A 36 -2.08 -19.14 5.32
N ASP A 37 -3.35 -18.93 5.60
CA ASP A 37 -4.26 -20.02 5.93
C ASP A 37 -4.49 -20.90 4.71
N PRO A 38 -4.31 -22.24 4.81
CA PRO A 38 -4.44 -23.13 3.66
C PRO A 38 -5.87 -23.23 3.11
N ASP A 39 -6.88 -22.97 3.93
CA ASP A 39 -8.29 -23.11 3.55
C ASP A 39 -8.84 -21.81 2.98
N THR A 40 -8.66 -20.70 3.70
CA THR A 40 -9.23 -19.40 3.32
C THR A 40 -8.37 -18.64 2.32
N LYS A 41 -7.06 -18.99 2.21
CA LYS A 41 -6.07 -18.29 1.38
C LYS A 41 -5.86 -16.82 1.78
N TYR A 42 -6.16 -16.46 3.04
CA TYR A 42 -5.88 -15.14 3.62
C TYR A 42 -4.90 -15.24 4.77
N PRO A 43 -4.19 -14.15 5.11
CA PRO A 43 -3.29 -14.14 6.26
C PRO A 43 -4.07 -14.34 7.57
N ILE A 44 -3.60 -15.24 8.40
CA ILE A 44 -4.06 -15.44 9.77
C ILE A 44 -2.88 -15.36 10.73
N ARG A 45 -3.15 -15.06 12.00
CA ARG A 45 -2.08 -14.97 13.01
C ARG A 45 -1.41 -16.32 13.19
N ASN A 46 -0.09 -16.31 13.17
CA ASN A 46 0.73 -17.51 13.37
C ASN A 46 0.76 -17.87 14.88
N PRO A 47 0.21 -19.00 15.29
CA PRO A 47 0.20 -19.40 16.70
C PRO A 47 1.62 -19.72 17.24
N ASP A 48 2.57 -20.04 16.36
CA ASP A 48 3.94 -20.35 16.71
C ASP A 48 4.85 -19.13 16.80
N TYR A 49 4.32 -17.95 16.51
CA TYR A 49 5.07 -16.69 16.61
C TYR A 49 5.35 -16.34 18.07
N LYS A 50 6.65 -16.29 18.43
CA LYS A 50 7.09 -16.14 19.83
C LYS A 50 7.67 -14.77 20.16
N LEU A 51 7.93 -13.93 19.15
CA LEU A 51 8.47 -12.60 19.42
C LEU A 51 7.38 -11.74 20.05
N PRO A 52 7.62 -11.06 21.18
CA PRO A 52 6.65 -10.13 21.76
C PRO A 52 6.27 -9.03 20.76
N ASP A 53 5.00 -8.63 20.77
CA ASP A 53 4.50 -7.56 19.86
C ASP A 53 5.19 -6.21 20.13
N ASP A 54 5.71 -6.01 21.33
CA ASP A 54 6.42 -4.82 21.80
C ASP A 54 7.95 -4.98 21.84
N PHE A 55 8.52 -5.96 21.14
CA PHE A 55 9.95 -6.28 21.17
C PHE A 55 10.84 -5.06 20.90
N PHE A 56 10.49 -4.21 19.94
CA PHE A 56 11.22 -2.98 19.66
C PHE A 56 10.64 -1.79 20.45
N ASP A 57 9.35 -1.68 20.53
CA ASP A 57 8.50 -0.74 21.26
C ASP A 57 7.04 -1.01 20.84
N PRO A 58 6.04 -0.77 21.70
CA PRO A 58 4.63 -0.99 21.34
C PRO A 58 4.18 -0.29 20.06
N LYS A 59 4.85 0.79 19.67
CA LYS A 59 4.53 1.60 18.48
C LYS A 59 5.50 1.43 17.31
N ILE A 60 6.52 0.59 17.45
CA ILE A 60 7.57 0.43 16.44
C ILE A 60 7.55 -1.01 15.90
N SER A 61 7.39 -1.13 14.60
CA SER A 61 7.58 -2.37 13.85
C SER A 61 8.70 -2.18 12.83
N ILE A 62 9.65 -3.11 12.79
CA ILE A 62 10.78 -3.08 11.86
C ILE A 62 10.69 -4.30 10.96
N SER A 63 10.71 -4.07 9.65
CA SER A 63 10.78 -5.12 8.63
C SER A 63 11.93 -4.83 7.68
N ALA A 64 12.68 -5.86 7.32
CA ALA A 64 13.79 -5.76 6.38
C ALA A 64 13.50 -6.61 5.13
N ILE A 65 13.61 -5.99 3.95
CA ILE A 65 13.50 -6.68 2.66
C ILE A 65 14.91 -6.96 2.16
N VAL A 66 15.30 -8.23 2.20
CA VAL A 66 16.63 -8.67 1.79
C VAL A 66 16.56 -9.62 0.60
N GLY A 67 17.58 -9.64 -0.23
CA GLY A 67 17.66 -10.53 -1.40
C GLY A 67 18.75 -10.11 -2.37
N LYS A 68 19.03 -10.96 -3.36
CA LYS A 68 20.01 -10.70 -4.42
C LYS A 68 19.62 -9.47 -5.25
N ASN A 69 20.59 -8.87 -5.94
CA ASN A 69 20.31 -7.80 -6.89
C ASN A 69 19.41 -8.31 -8.02
N GLY A 70 18.44 -7.51 -8.43
CA GLY A 70 17.47 -7.86 -9.48
C GLY A 70 16.31 -8.76 -9.03
N CYS A 71 16.23 -9.20 -7.77
CA CYS A 71 15.13 -10.08 -7.30
C CYS A 71 13.81 -9.37 -7.00
N GLY A 72 13.70 -8.06 -7.24
CA GLY A 72 12.43 -7.33 -7.10
C GLY A 72 12.23 -6.60 -5.77
N LYS A 73 13.25 -6.41 -4.94
CA LYS A 73 13.12 -5.68 -3.65
C LYS A 73 12.51 -4.28 -3.82
N SER A 74 13.05 -3.49 -4.75
CA SER A 74 12.52 -2.14 -5.04
C SER A 74 11.12 -2.22 -5.65
N THR A 75 10.86 -3.22 -6.49
CA THR A 75 9.55 -3.43 -7.10
C THR A 75 8.46 -3.69 -6.05
N ILE A 76 8.76 -4.41 -4.97
CA ILE A 76 7.83 -4.59 -3.85
C ILE A 76 7.42 -3.23 -3.28
N VAL A 77 8.39 -2.37 -2.97
CA VAL A 77 8.13 -1.02 -2.42
C VAL A 77 7.35 -0.18 -3.43
N GLU A 78 7.74 -0.18 -4.70
CA GLU A 78 7.04 0.55 -5.76
C GLU A 78 5.57 0.12 -5.89
N ILE A 79 5.26 -1.19 -5.79
CA ILE A 79 3.88 -1.67 -5.86
C ILE A 79 3.09 -1.24 -4.62
N MET A 80 3.69 -1.29 -3.43
CA MET A 80 3.05 -0.77 -2.21
C MET A 80 2.69 0.71 -2.37
N LEU A 81 3.59 1.53 -2.91
CA LEU A 81 3.33 2.95 -3.18
C LEU A 81 2.17 3.14 -4.18
N ARG A 82 2.13 2.33 -5.25
CA ARG A 82 1.03 2.39 -6.23
C ARG A 82 -0.32 2.02 -5.62
N VAL A 83 -0.36 0.99 -4.77
CA VAL A 83 -1.59 0.60 -4.06
C VAL A 83 -2.07 1.74 -3.15
N ILE A 84 -1.17 2.32 -2.36
CA ILE A 84 -1.50 3.43 -1.45
C ILE A 84 -1.92 4.68 -2.25
N ASN A 85 -1.19 5.01 -3.32
CA ASN A 85 -1.53 6.13 -4.20
C ASN A 85 -2.92 5.97 -4.82
N ASN A 86 -3.23 4.82 -5.40
CA ASN A 86 -4.53 4.57 -6.02
C ASN A 86 -5.68 4.66 -4.99
N PHE A 87 -5.45 4.17 -3.77
CA PHE A 87 -6.38 4.35 -2.67
C PHE A 87 -6.56 5.85 -2.35
N ALA A 88 -5.45 6.58 -2.21
CA ALA A 88 -5.44 7.99 -1.90
C ALA A 88 -6.16 8.84 -2.97
N VAL A 89 -5.92 8.58 -4.25
CA VAL A 89 -6.61 9.28 -5.36
C VAL A 89 -8.12 9.23 -5.18
N ASN A 90 -8.68 8.09 -4.78
CA ASN A 90 -10.13 7.94 -4.63
C ASN A 90 -10.70 8.67 -3.43
N ILE A 91 -9.89 8.93 -2.41
CA ILE A 91 -10.33 9.59 -1.19
C ILE A 91 -10.00 11.09 -1.23
N THR A 92 -8.74 11.44 -1.53
CA THR A 92 -8.27 12.83 -1.45
C THR A 92 -8.80 13.70 -2.58
N ALA A 93 -9.01 13.15 -3.78
CA ALA A 93 -9.66 13.89 -4.87
C ALA A 93 -11.05 14.42 -4.50
N LYS A 94 -11.69 13.83 -3.49
CA LYS A 94 -12.99 14.30 -2.95
C LYS A 94 -12.81 15.34 -1.85
N ALA A 95 -11.72 15.25 -1.10
CA ALA A 95 -11.46 16.11 0.05
C ALA A 95 -10.81 17.44 -0.32
N HIS A 96 -9.99 17.45 -1.34
CA HIS A 96 -9.18 18.59 -1.74
C HIS A 96 -9.19 18.76 -3.25
N LYS A 97 -9.84 19.82 -3.74
CA LYS A 97 -9.93 20.14 -5.19
C LYS A 97 -8.56 20.39 -5.83
N ASP A 98 -7.59 20.80 -5.03
CA ASP A 98 -6.24 21.15 -5.48
C ASP A 98 -5.24 19.99 -5.34
N CYS A 99 -5.66 18.84 -4.82
CA CYS A 99 -4.81 17.68 -4.71
C CYS A 99 -4.72 16.95 -6.07
N GLN A 100 -3.59 17.08 -6.74
CA GLN A 100 -3.33 16.49 -8.05
C GLN A 100 -2.65 15.12 -7.92
N LEU A 101 -3.33 14.16 -7.30
CA LEU A 101 -2.91 12.77 -7.36
C LEU A 101 -3.45 12.10 -8.62
N TYR A 102 -2.60 11.31 -9.28
CA TYR A 102 -2.97 10.57 -10.49
C TYR A 102 -2.98 9.07 -10.21
N PRO A 103 -4.02 8.34 -10.66
CA PRO A 103 -4.07 6.89 -10.49
C PRO A 103 -3.10 6.19 -11.43
N VAL A 104 -2.62 5.02 -11.01
CA VAL A 104 -1.86 4.09 -11.83
C VAL A 104 -2.77 2.97 -12.29
N SER A 105 -2.84 2.74 -13.60
CA SER A 105 -3.61 1.64 -14.19
C SER A 105 -2.92 0.30 -14.01
N ASP A 106 -3.69 -0.78 -14.16
CA ASP A 106 -3.20 -2.16 -14.23
C ASP A 106 -2.41 -2.66 -13.00
N VAL A 107 -2.58 -1.99 -11.88
CA VAL A 107 -2.10 -2.42 -10.57
C VAL A 107 -3.13 -3.38 -9.98
N ASN A 108 -2.87 -4.67 -10.04
CA ASN A 108 -3.68 -5.69 -9.39
C ASN A 108 -2.91 -6.23 -8.19
N ALA A 109 -3.11 -5.62 -7.03
CA ALA A 109 -2.39 -5.97 -5.80
C ALA A 109 -3.20 -5.60 -4.56
N ALA A 110 -2.92 -6.28 -3.45
CA ALA A 110 -3.49 -5.98 -2.15
C ALA A 110 -2.39 -5.83 -1.10
N LEU A 111 -2.47 -4.76 -0.31
CA LEU A 111 -1.60 -4.49 0.83
C LEU A 111 -2.34 -4.85 2.12
N TYR A 112 -1.72 -5.70 2.94
CA TYR A 112 -2.24 -6.12 4.24
C TYR A 112 -1.40 -5.50 5.35
N PHE A 113 -2.07 -4.95 6.36
CA PHE A 113 -1.43 -4.29 7.48
C PHE A 113 -2.26 -4.44 8.76
N GLU A 114 -1.59 -4.45 9.88
CA GLU A 114 -2.22 -4.50 11.19
C GLU A 114 -2.32 -3.11 11.79
N ILE A 115 -3.49 -2.76 12.33
CA ILE A 115 -3.72 -1.58 13.17
C ILE A 115 -4.39 -2.05 14.45
N ASP A 116 -3.77 -1.77 15.58
CA ASP A 116 -4.31 -2.08 16.92
C ASP A 116 -4.79 -3.54 17.02
N GLY A 117 -3.96 -4.48 16.55
CA GLY A 117 -4.22 -5.91 16.56
C GLY A 117 -5.24 -6.41 15.52
N LYS A 118 -5.76 -5.54 14.66
CA LYS A 118 -6.72 -5.90 13.61
C LYS A 118 -6.04 -5.90 12.24
N LEU A 119 -6.15 -7.02 11.53
CA LEU A 119 -5.64 -7.13 10.18
C LEU A 119 -6.56 -6.40 9.19
N ASN A 120 -6.02 -5.44 8.49
CA ASN A 120 -6.69 -4.64 7.48
C ASN A 120 -6.12 -4.93 6.11
N PHE A 121 -6.84 -4.56 5.06
CA PHE A 121 -6.35 -4.63 3.69
C PHE A 121 -6.80 -3.44 2.83
N ILE A 122 -6.00 -3.11 1.85
CA ILE A 122 -6.32 -2.25 0.71
C ILE A 122 -6.02 -3.05 -0.54
N GLU A 123 -6.99 -3.18 -1.43
CA GLU A 123 -6.83 -3.83 -2.73
C GLU A 123 -7.11 -2.85 -3.84
N THR A 124 -6.24 -2.81 -4.82
CA THR A 124 -6.48 -2.15 -6.11
C THR A 124 -6.53 -3.21 -7.20
N SER A 125 -7.54 -3.16 -8.03
CA SER A 125 -7.76 -4.10 -9.12
C SER A 125 -8.58 -3.45 -10.24
N LYS A 126 -8.75 -4.15 -11.37
CA LYS A 126 -9.65 -3.71 -12.45
C LYS A 126 -11.10 -3.50 -11.98
N ALA A 127 -11.52 -4.18 -10.93
CA ALA A 127 -12.87 -4.02 -10.35
C ALA A 127 -13.02 -2.75 -9.49
N GLY A 128 -11.91 -2.05 -9.24
CA GLY A 128 -11.85 -0.84 -8.42
C GLY A 128 -11.04 -1.04 -7.15
N ILE A 129 -11.27 -0.18 -6.17
CA ILE A 129 -10.56 -0.18 -4.90
C ILE A 129 -11.46 -0.73 -3.82
N LEU A 130 -10.97 -1.77 -3.15
CA LEU A 130 -11.59 -2.37 -1.98
C LEU A 130 -10.69 -2.16 -0.76
N TRP A 131 -11.29 -2.00 0.40
CA TRP A 131 -10.57 -1.95 1.66
C TRP A 131 -11.46 -2.48 2.78
N GLY A 132 -10.86 -2.95 3.86
CA GLY A 132 -11.62 -3.50 4.99
C GLY A 132 -10.74 -4.23 5.98
N ILE A 133 -11.39 -5.08 6.77
CA ILE A 133 -10.76 -5.88 7.82
C ILE A 133 -10.83 -7.35 7.43
N ILE A 134 -9.80 -8.10 7.79
CA ILE A 134 -9.81 -9.56 7.75
C ILE A 134 -10.26 -10.06 9.12
N GLY A 135 -11.36 -10.79 9.16
CA GLY A 135 -11.89 -11.38 10.40
C GLY A 135 -11.06 -12.56 10.88
N THR A 136 -11.40 -13.06 12.07
CA THR A 136 -10.65 -14.09 12.82
C THR A 136 -10.42 -15.38 12.04
N PHE A 137 -11.29 -15.69 11.07
CA PHE A 137 -11.18 -16.89 10.22
C PHE A 137 -10.65 -16.58 8.81
N GLY A 138 -9.87 -15.52 8.64
CA GLY A 138 -9.31 -15.15 7.35
C GLY A 138 -10.35 -14.69 6.31
N LYS A 139 -11.57 -14.38 6.69
CA LYS A 139 -12.60 -13.88 5.77
C LYS A 139 -12.60 -12.36 5.74
N ARG A 140 -12.76 -11.77 4.56
CA ARG A 140 -12.97 -10.33 4.43
C ARG A 140 -14.30 -9.95 5.10
N VAL A 141 -14.21 -9.09 6.11
CA VAL A 141 -15.37 -8.57 6.83
C VAL A 141 -15.61 -7.15 6.36
N HIS A 142 -16.84 -6.89 5.91
CA HIS A 142 -17.28 -5.58 5.45
C HIS A 142 -16.32 -4.93 4.43
N PRO A 143 -16.05 -5.58 3.28
CA PRO A 143 -15.25 -4.93 2.26
C PRO A 143 -15.98 -3.68 1.80
N ASN A 144 -15.35 -2.53 1.98
CA ASN A 144 -15.88 -1.27 1.52
C ASN A 144 -15.33 -0.99 0.12
N LYS A 145 -16.19 -0.62 -0.80
CA LYS A 145 -15.82 -0.12 -2.11
C LYS A 145 -15.86 1.39 -2.09
N ILE A 146 -14.78 2.02 -2.49
CA ILE A 146 -14.77 3.47 -2.67
C ILE A 146 -15.28 3.76 -4.08
N GLU A 147 -16.46 4.35 -4.13
CA GLU A 147 -17.08 4.78 -5.38
C GLU A 147 -16.95 6.31 -5.53
N LYS A 148 -17.04 6.81 -6.77
CA LYS A 148 -17.07 8.26 -7.05
C LYS A 148 -18.18 8.97 -6.29
N THR A 149 -19.26 8.26 -5.96
CA THR A 149 -20.44 8.76 -5.23
C THR A 149 -20.31 8.73 -3.71
N THR A 150 -19.23 8.17 -3.15
CA THR A 150 -19.04 8.13 -1.70
C THR A 150 -19.02 9.54 -1.11
N PRO A 151 -19.85 9.87 -0.09
CA PRO A 151 -19.87 11.19 0.51
C PRO A 151 -18.52 11.59 1.10
N LEU A 152 -18.18 12.89 1.00
CA LEU A 152 -16.90 13.43 1.48
C LEU A 152 -16.67 13.15 2.97
N GLU A 153 -17.68 13.32 3.81
CA GLU A 153 -17.57 13.06 5.26
C GLU A 153 -17.17 11.62 5.56
N LYS A 154 -17.77 10.66 4.84
CA LYS A 154 -17.44 9.25 4.97
C LYS A 154 -16.02 8.96 4.47
N ALA A 155 -15.58 9.60 3.40
CA ALA A 155 -14.22 9.49 2.90
C ALA A 155 -13.19 10.05 3.92
N LEU A 156 -13.46 11.23 4.50
CA LEU A 156 -12.60 11.84 5.53
C LEU A 156 -12.54 11.03 6.83
N GLN A 157 -13.67 10.44 7.25
CA GLN A 157 -13.69 9.54 8.41
C GLN A 157 -12.82 8.31 8.18
N GLN A 158 -12.79 7.81 6.95
CA GLN A 158 -11.95 6.70 6.54
C GLN A 158 -10.47 7.08 6.58
N LEU A 159 -10.09 8.26 6.06
CA LEU A 159 -8.71 8.75 6.10
C LEU A 159 -8.15 8.86 7.52
N ARG A 160 -8.96 9.23 8.50
CA ARG A 160 -8.53 9.33 9.91
C ARG A 160 -8.11 7.98 10.52
N GLN A 161 -8.50 6.89 9.91
CA GLN A 161 -8.16 5.52 10.33
C GLN A 161 -6.95 4.96 9.59
N PHE A 162 -6.36 5.75 8.66
CA PHE A 162 -5.24 5.31 7.84
C PHE A 162 -3.90 5.86 8.32
N PHE A 163 -2.86 5.24 7.81
CA PHE A 163 -1.47 5.58 8.09
C PHE A 163 -0.94 6.60 7.07
N PHE A 164 0.11 7.26 7.46
CA PHE A 164 0.91 8.15 6.63
C PHE A 164 2.23 7.46 6.30
N THR A 165 2.67 7.55 5.04
CA THR A 165 3.88 6.89 4.57
C THR A 165 4.89 7.93 4.09
N ILE A 166 6.11 7.85 4.60
CA ILE A 166 7.24 8.62 4.12
C ILE A 166 8.25 7.66 3.52
N VAL A 167 8.69 7.93 2.29
CA VAL A 167 9.75 7.18 1.64
C VAL A 167 10.93 8.12 1.42
N ASN A 168 12.06 7.81 2.06
CA ASN A 168 13.30 8.52 1.82
C ASN A 168 13.98 7.95 0.57
N ASN A 169 14.12 8.78 -0.45
CA ASN A 169 14.86 8.41 -1.64
C ASN A 169 16.36 8.56 -1.38
N TYR A 170 17.04 7.44 -1.22
CA TYR A 170 18.48 7.36 -0.89
C TYR A 170 19.41 7.37 -2.11
N SER A 171 18.86 7.46 -3.32
CA SER A 171 19.63 7.41 -4.55
C SER A 171 19.04 8.31 -5.62
N PHE A 172 19.87 9.07 -6.31
CA PHE A 172 19.47 9.87 -7.48
C PHE A 172 18.85 9.04 -8.62
N HIS A 173 19.12 7.75 -8.66
CA HIS A 173 18.60 6.83 -9.67
C HIS A 173 17.31 6.11 -9.23
N SER A 174 16.90 6.27 -7.98
CA SER A 174 15.64 5.70 -7.50
C SER A 174 14.50 6.68 -7.74
N TYR A 175 13.36 6.16 -8.18
CA TYR A 175 12.16 6.96 -8.45
C TYR A 175 12.37 8.07 -9.49
N ASN A 176 13.19 7.80 -10.53
CA ASN A 176 13.31 8.71 -11.65
C ASN A 176 11.99 8.78 -12.40
N VAL A 177 11.49 9.98 -12.62
CA VAL A 177 10.19 10.23 -13.25
C VAL A 177 10.10 9.61 -14.65
N ASP A 178 11.19 9.58 -15.39
CA ASP A 178 11.24 9.00 -16.74
C ASP A 178 10.93 7.51 -16.76
N ASP A 179 11.24 6.78 -15.68
CA ASP A 179 10.94 5.34 -15.53
C ASP A 179 9.45 5.05 -15.39
N TYR A 180 8.62 6.07 -15.12
CA TYR A 180 7.18 5.96 -14.86
C TYR A 180 6.33 6.60 -15.97
N GLY A 181 6.94 7.02 -17.08
CA GLY A 181 6.25 7.70 -18.17
C GLY A 181 5.13 6.88 -18.81
N GLU A 182 5.28 5.56 -18.87
CA GLU A 182 4.25 4.64 -19.41
C GLU A 182 3.02 4.51 -18.49
N GLU A 183 3.14 4.88 -17.22
CA GLU A 183 2.06 4.85 -16.23
C GLU A 183 1.28 6.18 -16.16
N SER A 184 1.54 7.11 -17.07
CA SER A 184 0.94 8.44 -17.05
C SER A 184 -0.48 8.44 -17.61
N VAL A 185 -1.36 9.26 -17.04
CA VAL A 185 -2.74 9.52 -17.53
C VAL A 185 -2.74 10.61 -18.61
N GLY A 186 -1.58 10.95 -19.18
CA GLY A 186 -1.36 11.98 -20.19
C GLY A 186 0.05 12.55 -20.11
N LYS A 187 0.49 13.32 -21.13
CA LYS A 187 1.89 13.74 -21.32
C LYS A 187 2.57 14.34 -20.08
N ASP A 188 1.83 14.96 -19.15
CA ASP A 188 2.39 15.67 -17.99
C ASP A 188 1.85 15.17 -16.65
N LYS A 189 1.11 14.04 -16.64
CA LYS A 189 0.43 13.54 -15.44
C LYS A 189 1.02 12.23 -14.95
N ILE A 190 2.31 12.28 -14.64
CA ILE A 190 3.04 11.14 -14.09
C ILE A 190 2.74 11.08 -12.60
N TRP A 191 2.17 9.97 -12.13
CA TRP A 191 1.66 9.81 -10.77
C TRP A 191 2.71 10.07 -9.70
N ILE A 192 3.96 9.65 -9.92
CA ILE A 192 5.04 9.77 -8.96
C ILE A 192 5.45 11.22 -8.70
N ASN A 193 5.28 12.12 -9.68
CA ASN A 193 5.59 13.54 -9.51
C ASN A 193 4.78 14.21 -8.42
N SER A 194 3.54 13.78 -8.23
CA SER A 194 2.66 14.34 -7.20
C SER A 194 3.03 13.90 -5.79
N LEU A 195 3.93 12.92 -5.65
CA LEU A 195 4.40 12.42 -4.36
C LEU A 195 5.72 13.08 -3.90
N PHE A 196 6.41 13.83 -4.78
CA PHE A 196 7.62 14.55 -4.39
C PHE A 196 7.27 15.87 -3.68
N HIS A 197 7.60 15.93 -2.39
CA HIS A 197 7.40 17.13 -1.59
C HIS A 197 8.74 17.61 -1.04
N LYS A 198 9.01 18.90 -1.25
CA LYS A 198 10.21 19.58 -0.73
C LYS A 198 9.94 20.38 0.54
N ASN A 199 8.68 20.64 0.89
CA ASN A 199 8.27 21.50 2.01
C ASN A 199 7.11 20.88 2.81
N ASP A 200 6.96 21.36 4.06
CA ASP A 200 6.03 20.89 5.08
C ASP A 200 4.55 21.19 4.73
N GLY A 201 3.84 20.31 4.20
CA GLY A 201 2.44 20.48 3.87
C GLY A 201 1.90 19.24 3.19
N TYR A 202 2.00 18.13 3.90
CA TYR A 202 1.62 16.83 3.36
C TYR A 202 0.10 16.70 3.24
N LEU A 203 -0.38 16.77 2.01
CA LEU A 203 -1.78 16.54 1.67
C LEU A 203 -2.02 15.11 1.16
N THR A 204 -0.95 14.33 0.98
CA THR A 204 -1.00 12.99 0.42
C THR A 204 -0.56 11.94 1.45
N PRO A 205 -1.14 10.74 1.46
CA PRO A 205 -0.73 9.67 2.38
C PRO A 205 0.62 9.02 2.03
N VAL A 206 1.20 9.36 0.89
CA VAL A 206 2.56 8.97 0.50
C VAL A 206 3.35 10.22 0.18
N VAL A 207 4.52 10.32 0.77
CA VAL A 207 5.47 11.39 0.48
C VAL A 207 6.80 10.77 0.07
N LEU A 208 7.32 11.21 -1.07
CA LEU A 208 8.70 10.95 -1.46
C LEU A 208 9.53 12.16 -1.04
N ASN A 209 10.49 11.92 -0.15
CA ASN A 209 11.43 12.95 0.28
C ASN A 209 12.70 12.83 -0.56
N PRO A 210 12.97 13.77 -1.48
CA PRO A 210 14.22 13.81 -2.21
C PRO A 210 15.33 14.31 -1.28
N PHE A 211 16.50 13.69 -1.34
CA PHE A 211 17.71 14.24 -0.72
C PHE A 211 18.25 15.40 -1.53
#